data_af07ee7745896e860cbf1cb67572fc0f
#
_entry.id   af07ee7745896e860cbf1cb67572fc0f
#
_cell.length_a   1.000
_cell.length_b   1.000
_cell.length_c   1.000
_cell.angle_alpha   90.00
_cell.angle_beta   90.00
_cell.angle_gamma   90.00
#
_symmetry.space_group_name_H-M   'P 1'
#
loop_
_entity.id
_entity.type
_entity.pdbx_description
1 polymer ?
#
loop_
_entity_poly.entity_id
_entity_poly.type
_entity_poly.pdbx_seq_one_letter_code
_entity_poly.pdbx_strand_id
1 'polypeptide(L)'
;GRRGLFRGVPNTASAVRQGMTCVAARGADEACTERVLGIFRELGEAMLVDEPMLETGMILASCGIAFALRYVRASVEGGVELGCPAGQATHIVAATLRGAAELLLQRGEHPETEIDRVTTPRGITVRGLNDMEQAGFSAAVIRGLKACK
;
A
#
# COMPACT_ATOMS: atom_id res chain seq x y z
N GLY A 1 -20.84 30.01 -11.02
CA GLY A 1 -20.10 29.22 -10.07
C GLY A 1 -18.66 29.07 -10.53
N ARG A 2 -17.70 29.25 -9.63
CA ARG A 2 -16.29 28.98 -9.93
C ARG A 2 -16.13 27.50 -10.26
N ARG A 3 -15.60 27.20 -11.44
CA ARG A 3 -15.24 25.82 -11.82
C ARG A 3 -13.96 25.45 -11.06
N GLY A 4 -14.05 24.49 -10.15
CA GLY A 4 -12.87 23.92 -9.49
C GLY A 4 -12.06 23.08 -10.48
N LEU A 5 -10.74 23.09 -10.32
CA LEU A 5 -9.82 22.19 -11.01
C LEU A 5 -9.42 21.08 -10.05
N PHE A 6 -9.49 19.84 -10.52
CA PHE A 6 -9.08 18.67 -9.75
C PHE A 6 -8.01 17.89 -10.50
N ARG A 7 -7.02 17.41 -9.76
CA ARG A 7 -6.03 16.46 -10.24
C ARG A 7 -6.13 15.20 -9.39
N GLY A 8 -6.41 14.07 -10.02
CA GLY A 8 -6.50 12.79 -9.35
C GLY A 8 -5.55 11.78 -9.97
N VAL A 9 -4.86 11.00 -9.14
CA VAL A 9 -3.96 9.95 -9.57
C VAL A 9 -4.42 8.63 -8.94
N PRO A 10 -5.22 7.82 -9.67
CA PRO A 10 -5.59 6.47 -9.24
C PRO A 10 -4.46 5.47 -9.46
N ASN A 11 -4.54 4.32 -8.80
CA ASN A 11 -3.66 3.19 -9.08
C ASN A 11 -4.44 2.03 -9.77
N THR A 12 -3.70 1.01 -10.22
CA THR A 12 -4.27 -0.11 -10.99
C THR A 12 -5.27 -0.97 -10.21
N ALA A 13 -5.24 -0.95 -8.88
CA ALA A 13 -6.21 -1.67 -8.04
C ALA A 13 -7.63 -1.12 -8.15
N SER A 14 -7.83 0.05 -8.79
CA SER A 14 -9.15 0.57 -9.17
C SER A 14 -9.94 -0.42 -10.04
N ALA A 15 -9.26 -1.24 -10.84
CA ALA A 15 -9.91 -2.28 -11.66
C ALA A 15 -10.68 -3.32 -10.84
N VAL A 16 -10.32 -3.50 -9.57
CA VAL A 16 -11.00 -4.40 -8.62
C VAL A 16 -11.67 -3.64 -7.47
N ARG A 17 -11.89 -2.33 -7.63
CA ARG A 17 -12.50 -1.43 -6.62
C ARG A 17 -11.75 -1.39 -5.29
N GLN A 18 -10.45 -1.56 -5.33
CA GLN A 18 -9.53 -1.48 -4.19
C GLN A 18 -8.41 -0.48 -4.47
N GLY A 19 -8.69 0.52 -5.31
CA GLY A 19 -7.75 1.56 -5.65
C GLY A 19 -7.51 2.52 -4.50
N MET A 20 -6.37 3.21 -4.52
CA MET A 20 -6.12 4.42 -3.74
C MET A 20 -5.93 5.58 -4.70
N THR A 21 -6.74 6.64 -4.55
CA THR A 21 -6.66 7.84 -5.38
C THR A 21 -6.34 9.05 -4.51
N CYS A 22 -5.20 9.68 -4.75
CA CYS A 22 -4.90 10.99 -4.19
C CYS A 22 -5.49 12.06 -5.11
N VAL A 23 -6.22 13.04 -4.54
CA VAL A 23 -6.88 14.12 -5.27
C VAL A 23 -6.42 15.45 -4.72
N ALA A 24 -5.96 16.35 -5.57
CA ALA A 24 -5.73 17.75 -5.23
C ALA A 24 -6.82 18.61 -5.87
N ALA A 25 -7.28 19.65 -5.15
CA ALA A 25 -8.33 20.56 -5.59
C ALA A 25 -7.81 22.01 -5.57
N ARG A 26 -8.17 22.78 -6.59
CA ARG A 26 -7.86 24.21 -6.69
C ARG A 26 -9.10 25.02 -7.07
N GLY A 27 -9.46 25.97 -6.24
CA GLY A 27 -10.60 26.88 -6.51
C GLY A 27 -11.98 26.23 -6.46
N ALA A 28 -12.07 25.01 -5.90
CA ALA A 28 -13.32 24.29 -5.67
C ALA A 28 -13.87 24.62 -4.28
N ASP A 29 -15.19 24.59 -4.15
CA ASP A 29 -15.87 24.58 -2.86
C ASP A 29 -15.93 23.16 -2.29
N GLU A 30 -16.30 23.05 -1.02
CA GLU A 30 -16.38 21.78 -0.30
C GLU A 30 -17.37 20.81 -0.96
N ALA A 31 -18.54 21.30 -1.36
CA ALA A 31 -19.56 20.45 -1.98
C ALA A 31 -19.09 19.86 -3.32
N CYS A 32 -18.35 20.63 -4.11
CA CYS A 32 -17.76 20.16 -5.36
C CYS A 32 -16.64 19.15 -5.08
N THR A 33 -15.82 19.42 -4.08
CA THR A 33 -14.72 18.52 -3.66
C THR A 33 -15.25 17.17 -3.20
N GLU A 34 -16.25 17.15 -2.32
CA GLU A 34 -16.86 15.89 -1.86
C GLU A 34 -17.53 15.11 -3.00
N ARG A 35 -18.13 15.78 -3.95
CA ARG A 35 -18.70 15.12 -5.14
C ARG A 35 -17.62 14.41 -5.96
N VAL A 36 -16.48 15.06 -6.17
CA VAL A 36 -15.35 14.47 -6.92
C VAL A 36 -14.73 13.31 -6.15
N LEU A 37 -14.52 13.47 -4.84
CA LEU A 37 -14.03 12.37 -4.00
C LEU A 37 -15.00 11.19 -4.01
N GLY A 38 -16.32 11.44 -3.99
CA GLY A 38 -17.36 10.42 -4.10
C GLY A 38 -17.24 9.57 -5.36
N ILE A 39 -16.92 10.19 -6.51
CA ILE A 39 -16.70 9.46 -7.76
C ILE A 39 -15.50 8.50 -7.64
N PHE A 40 -14.39 8.95 -7.05
CA PHE A 40 -13.21 8.08 -6.88
C PHE A 40 -13.42 7.00 -5.82
N ARG A 41 -14.23 7.25 -4.79
CA ARG A 41 -14.59 6.25 -3.76
C ARG A 41 -15.36 5.05 -4.34
N GLU A 42 -15.99 5.18 -5.50
CA GLU A 42 -16.57 4.03 -6.23
C GLU A 42 -15.48 3.05 -6.75
N LEU A 43 -14.24 3.51 -6.84
CA LEU A 43 -13.10 2.73 -7.33
C LEU A 43 -12.16 2.26 -6.20
N GLY A 44 -12.49 2.57 -4.94
CA GLY A 44 -11.69 2.26 -3.77
C GLY A 44 -11.64 3.44 -2.79
N GLU A 45 -10.46 3.71 -2.23
CA GLU A 45 -10.23 4.85 -1.33
C GLU A 45 -9.89 6.12 -2.12
N ALA A 46 -10.34 7.27 -1.62
CA ALA A 46 -9.97 8.57 -2.16
C ALA A 46 -9.62 9.53 -1.03
N MET A 47 -8.49 10.21 -1.17
CA MET A 47 -7.97 11.14 -0.17
C MET A 47 -7.70 12.50 -0.81
N LEU A 48 -8.23 13.57 -0.20
CA LEU A 48 -7.85 14.93 -0.55
C LEU A 48 -6.46 15.22 0.02
N VAL A 49 -5.57 15.72 -0.83
CA VAL A 49 -4.22 16.10 -0.47
C VAL A 49 -3.88 17.48 -1.02
N ASP A 50 -2.89 18.14 -0.44
CA ASP A 50 -2.35 19.38 -1.01
C ASP A 50 -1.59 19.08 -2.32
N GLU A 51 -1.57 20.05 -3.23
CA GLU A 51 -0.91 19.90 -4.54
C GLU A 51 0.56 19.40 -4.43
N PRO A 52 1.40 19.89 -3.49
CA PRO A 52 2.76 19.35 -3.32
C PRO A 52 2.80 17.87 -2.87
N MET A 53 1.76 17.40 -2.19
CA MET A 53 1.67 16.02 -1.73
C MET A 53 1.17 15.04 -2.81
N LEU A 54 0.63 15.55 -3.93
CA LEU A 54 0.08 14.69 -4.98
C LEU A 54 1.13 13.79 -5.60
N GLU A 55 2.35 14.30 -5.83
CA GLU A 55 3.47 13.51 -6.34
C GLU A 55 3.88 12.40 -5.37
N THR A 56 4.02 12.72 -4.09
CA THR A 56 4.33 11.74 -3.05
C THR A 56 3.23 10.69 -2.92
N GLY A 57 1.96 11.12 -2.94
CA GLY A 57 0.81 10.22 -2.93
C GLY A 57 0.81 9.28 -4.13
N MET A 58 1.14 9.79 -5.32
CA MET A 58 1.30 8.98 -6.53
C MET A 58 2.40 7.91 -6.37
N ILE A 59 3.56 8.28 -5.85
CA ILE A 59 4.66 7.33 -5.62
C ILE A 59 4.21 6.24 -4.65
N LEU A 60 3.61 6.61 -3.53
CA LEU A 60 3.15 5.66 -2.52
C LEU A 60 2.03 4.74 -3.03
N ALA A 61 1.05 5.28 -3.75
CA ALA A 61 -0.10 4.53 -4.21
C ALA A 61 0.17 3.77 -5.52
N SER A 62 0.76 4.40 -6.54
CA SER A 62 0.93 3.79 -7.86
C SER A 62 2.21 2.96 -7.96
N CYS A 63 3.38 3.51 -7.59
CA CYS A 63 4.62 2.74 -7.55
C CYS A 63 4.57 1.70 -6.43
N GLY A 64 3.93 2.02 -5.31
CA GLY A 64 3.75 1.12 -4.17
C GLY A 64 3.07 -0.20 -4.53
N ILE A 65 2.12 -0.21 -5.47
CA ILE A 65 1.51 -1.46 -5.98
C ILE A 65 2.58 -2.39 -6.57
N ALA A 66 3.51 -1.85 -7.37
CA ALA A 66 4.58 -2.66 -7.96
C ALA A 66 5.52 -3.22 -6.89
N PHE A 67 5.82 -2.44 -5.83
CA PHE A 67 6.67 -2.89 -4.73
C PHE A 67 5.98 -3.95 -3.87
N ALA A 68 4.68 -3.79 -3.60
CA ALA A 68 3.89 -4.83 -2.93
C ALA A 68 3.85 -6.12 -3.75
N LEU A 69 3.64 -6.05 -5.06
CA LEU A 69 3.67 -7.22 -5.94
C LEU A 69 5.07 -7.84 -6.03
N ARG A 70 6.15 -7.07 -5.92
CA ARG A 70 7.51 -7.59 -5.85
C ARG A 70 7.74 -8.36 -4.55
N TYR A 71 7.22 -7.86 -3.42
CA TYR A 71 7.20 -8.59 -2.16
C TYR A 71 6.42 -9.91 -2.29
N VAL A 72 5.23 -9.88 -2.88
CA VAL A 72 4.43 -11.11 -3.15
C VAL A 72 5.26 -12.11 -3.94
N ARG A 73 5.89 -11.68 -5.03
CA ARG A 73 6.71 -12.55 -5.88
C ARG A 73 7.84 -13.23 -5.10
N ALA A 74 8.62 -12.46 -4.34
CA ALA A 74 9.70 -12.99 -3.52
C ALA A 74 9.18 -13.97 -2.45
N SER A 75 8.07 -13.63 -1.79
CA SER A 75 7.46 -14.50 -0.79
C SER A 75 6.93 -15.81 -1.39
N VAL A 76 6.40 -15.77 -2.61
CA VAL A 76 5.97 -16.98 -3.35
C VAL A 76 7.18 -17.85 -3.68
N GLU A 77 8.28 -17.27 -4.13
CA GLU A 77 9.53 -17.99 -4.42
C GLU A 77 10.06 -18.70 -3.17
N GLY A 78 10.12 -17.98 -2.04
CA GLY A 78 10.48 -18.60 -0.76
C GLY A 78 9.51 -19.70 -0.31
N GLY A 79 8.20 -19.50 -0.53
CA GLY A 79 7.19 -20.52 -0.27
C GLY A 79 7.40 -21.80 -1.10
N VAL A 80 7.80 -21.65 -2.36
CA VAL A 80 8.11 -22.77 -3.24
C VAL A 80 9.37 -23.50 -2.77
N GLU A 81 10.41 -22.80 -2.34
CA GLU A 81 11.59 -23.41 -1.75
C GLU A 81 11.26 -24.21 -0.48
N LEU A 82 10.23 -23.78 0.28
CA LEU A 82 9.71 -24.50 1.44
C LEU A 82 8.76 -25.64 1.10
N GLY A 83 8.52 -25.92 -0.21
CA GLY A 83 7.70 -27.02 -0.69
C GLY A 83 6.23 -26.68 -0.94
N CYS A 84 5.82 -25.41 -0.87
CA CYS A 84 4.46 -25.01 -1.17
C CYS A 84 4.25 -24.87 -2.69
N PRO A 85 3.18 -25.44 -3.28
CA PRO A 85 2.86 -25.22 -4.68
C PRO A 85 2.65 -23.72 -4.99
N ALA A 86 3.21 -23.22 -6.09
CA ALA A 86 3.24 -21.79 -6.42
C ALA A 86 1.86 -21.11 -6.38
N GLY A 87 0.81 -21.77 -6.89
CA GLY A 87 -0.55 -21.24 -6.86
C GLY A 87 -1.12 -21.09 -5.45
N GLN A 88 -0.84 -22.06 -4.56
CA GLN A 88 -1.23 -21.99 -3.16
C GLN A 88 -0.43 -20.89 -2.42
N ALA A 89 0.88 -20.84 -2.63
CA ALA A 89 1.74 -19.81 -2.05
C ALA A 89 1.27 -18.40 -2.46
N THR A 90 0.91 -18.20 -3.73
CA THR A 90 0.37 -16.93 -4.22
C THR A 90 -0.90 -16.53 -3.47
N HIS A 91 -1.84 -17.45 -3.33
CA HIS A 91 -3.10 -17.19 -2.62
C HIS A 91 -2.88 -16.86 -1.16
N ILE A 92 -2.04 -17.64 -0.46
CA ILE A 92 -1.71 -17.43 0.96
C ILE A 92 -1.07 -16.07 1.17
N VAL A 93 -0.04 -15.73 0.40
CA VAL A 93 0.67 -14.46 0.53
C VAL A 93 -0.23 -13.27 0.25
N ALA A 94 -1.03 -13.32 -0.83
CA ALA A 94 -1.96 -12.24 -1.17
C ALA A 94 -3.03 -12.04 -0.07
N ALA A 95 -3.60 -13.11 0.47
CA ALA A 95 -4.56 -13.05 1.55
C ALA A 95 -3.94 -12.50 2.85
N THR A 96 -2.69 -12.88 3.15
CA THR A 96 -1.95 -12.39 4.31
C THR A 96 -1.66 -10.88 4.21
N LEU A 97 -1.22 -10.41 3.04
CA LEU A 97 -1.00 -8.96 2.83
C LEU A 97 -2.29 -8.15 2.96
N ARG A 98 -3.38 -8.66 2.41
CA ARG A 98 -4.69 -8.02 2.60
C ARG A 98 -5.04 -7.92 4.08
N GLY A 99 -4.85 -9.00 4.86
CA GLY A 99 -5.10 -9.00 6.29
C GLY A 99 -4.21 -8.01 7.05
N ALA A 100 -2.92 -7.93 6.71
CA ALA A 100 -2.00 -6.97 7.31
C ALA A 100 -2.40 -5.52 7.03
N ALA A 101 -2.82 -5.21 5.78
CA ALA A 101 -3.33 -3.89 5.42
C ALA A 101 -4.61 -3.54 6.19
N GLU A 102 -5.56 -4.47 6.29
CA GLU A 102 -6.81 -4.29 7.04
C GLU A 102 -6.56 -4.02 8.53
N LEU A 103 -5.59 -4.69 9.15
CA LEU A 103 -5.24 -4.42 10.55
C LEU A 103 -4.83 -2.96 10.76
N LEU A 104 -4.02 -2.41 9.87
CA LEU A 104 -3.59 -1.01 9.94
C LEU A 104 -4.75 -0.03 9.66
N LEU A 105 -5.56 -0.30 8.63
CA LEU A 105 -6.67 0.58 8.25
C LEU A 105 -7.77 0.62 9.31
N GLN A 106 -8.08 -0.52 9.93
CA GLN A 106 -9.16 -0.61 10.92
C GLN A 106 -8.73 -0.18 12.31
N ARG A 107 -7.50 -0.45 12.72
CA ARG A 107 -7.00 -0.17 14.07
C ARG A 107 -6.29 1.17 14.19
N GLY A 108 -5.71 1.66 13.09
CA GLY A 108 -4.96 2.91 13.06
C GLY A 108 -3.68 2.90 13.91
N GLU A 109 -3.18 1.71 14.26
CA GLU A 109 -1.99 1.57 15.09
C GLU A 109 -0.71 1.64 14.24
N HIS A 110 0.42 1.87 14.90
CA HIS A 110 1.71 1.87 14.24
C HIS A 110 2.08 0.46 13.74
N PRO A 111 2.66 0.31 12.54
CA PRO A 111 3.03 -1.00 11.99
C PRO A 111 3.86 -1.87 12.93
N GLU A 112 4.81 -1.29 13.68
CA GLU A 112 5.63 -2.03 14.64
C GLU A 112 4.80 -2.64 15.78
N THR A 113 3.69 -2.00 16.19
CA THR A 113 2.77 -2.56 17.18
C THR A 113 2.13 -3.85 16.68
N GLU A 114 1.75 -3.89 15.41
CA GLU A 114 1.20 -5.12 14.81
C GLU A 114 2.29 -6.20 14.60
N ILE A 115 3.51 -5.80 14.29
CA ILE A 115 4.67 -6.71 14.19
C ILE A 115 4.96 -7.35 15.56
N ASP A 116 4.98 -6.56 16.64
CA ASP A 116 5.21 -7.06 18.00
C ASP A 116 4.17 -8.10 18.43
N ARG A 117 2.92 -7.94 18.01
CA ARG A 117 1.85 -8.90 18.31
C ARG A 117 2.06 -10.29 17.70
N VAL A 118 2.79 -10.39 16.62
CA VAL A 118 3.09 -11.65 15.93
C VAL A 118 4.51 -12.14 16.17
N THR A 119 5.31 -11.42 16.97
CA THR A 119 6.65 -11.81 17.38
C THR A 119 6.65 -12.31 18.81
N THR A 120 7.05 -13.56 19.01
CA THR A 120 7.11 -14.18 20.32
C THR A 120 8.56 -14.50 20.70
N PRO A 121 8.90 -14.56 22.01
CA PRO A 121 10.24 -14.97 22.45
C PRO A 121 10.66 -16.30 21.83
N ARG A 122 11.84 -16.33 21.18
CA ARG A 122 12.38 -17.47 20.44
C ARG A 122 11.56 -17.90 19.21
N GLY A 123 10.55 -17.09 18.79
CA GLY A 123 9.68 -17.37 17.65
C GLY A 123 10.44 -17.39 16.32
N ILE A 124 9.84 -18.03 15.31
CA ILE A 124 10.40 -18.08 13.95
C ILE A 124 10.29 -16.73 13.26
N THR A 125 9.22 -15.97 13.55
CA THR A 125 8.94 -14.67 12.93
C THR A 125 10.04 -13.65 13.20
N VAL A 126 10.47 -13.49 14.45
CA VAL A 126 11.53 -12.53 14.81
C VAL A 126 12.86 -12.86 14.13
N ARG A 127 13.18 -14.15 13.95
CA ARG A 127 14.38 -14.57 13.23
C ARG A 127 14.33 -14.18 11.77
N GLY A 128 13.18 -14.47 11.10
CA GLY A 128 12.98 -14.10 9.72
C GLY A 128 13.04 -12.58 9.50
N LEU A 129 12.42 -11.78 10.39
CA LEU A 129 12.48 -10.32 10.33
C LEU A 129 13.93 -9.80 10.45
N ASN A 130 14.71 -10.35 11.40
CA ASN A 130 16.11 -9.96 11.57
C ASN A 130 16.94 -10.29 10.33
N ASP A 131 16.76 -11.46 9.72
CA ASP A 131 17.47 -11.84 8.49
C ASP A 131 17.09 -10.94 7.31
N MET A 132 15.80 -10.62 7.15
CA MET A 132 15.33 -9.67 6.13
C MET A 132 15.96 -8.28 6.33
N GLU A 133 16.03 -7.81 7.56
CA GLU A 133 16.61 -6.50 7.87
C GLU A 133 18.12 -6.47 7.64
N GLN A 134 18.85 -7.53 8.02
CA GLN A 134 20.28 -7.69 7.70
C GLN A 134 20.53 -7.70 6.18
N ALA A 135 19.61 -8.26 5.39
CA ALA A 135 19.65 -8.21 3.94
C ALA A 135 19.29 -6.82 3.37
N GLY A 136 18.90 -5.86 4.23
CA GLY A 136 18.63 -4.47 3.85
C GLY A 136 17.21 -4.23 3.33
N PHE A 137 16.21 -4.97 3.78
CA PHE A 137 14.83 -4.88 3.32
C PHE A 137 14.28 -3.45 3.44
N SER A 138 14.31 -2.86 4.63
CA SER A 138 13.81 -1.49 4.84
C SER A 138 14.57 -0.47 3.99
N ALA A 139 15.89 -0.59 3.90
CA ALA A 139 16.72 0.28 3.08
C ALA A 139 16.40 0.16 1.58
N ALA A 140 16.09 -1.04 1.09
CA ALA A 140 15.71 -1.27 -0.30
C ALA A 140 14.37 -0.61 -0.63
N VAL A 141 13.36 -0.76 0.23
CA VAL A 141 12.04 -0.13 0.07
C VAL A 141 12.14 1.39 0.07
N ILE A 142 12.84 1.97 1.05
CA ILE A 142 13.02 3.43 1.17
C ILE A 142 13.74 3.98 -0.06
N ARG A 143 14.82 3.35 -0.49
CA ARG A 143 15.57 3.78 -1.69
C ARG A 143 14.73 3.66 -2.96
N GLY A 144 13.94 2.58 -3.09
CA GLY A 144 13.04 2.38 -4.23
C GLY A 144 12.02 3.51 -4.34
N LEU A 145 11.35 3.87 -3.25
CA LEU A 145 10.41 5.00 -3.21
C LEU A 145 11.09 6.33 -3.57
N LYS A 146 12.27 6.61 -3.02
CA LYS A 146 13.02 7.84 -3.30
C LYS A 146 13.50 7.93 -4.75
N ALA A 147 13.79 6.81 -5.39
CA ALA A 147 14.21 6.75 -6.80
C ALA A 147 13.05 7.00 -7.79
N CYS A 148 11.80 7.01 -7.34
CA CYS A 148 10.63 7.32 -8.16
C CYS A 148 10.36 8.84 -8.28
N LYS A 149 11.13 9.66 -7.58
CA LYS A 149 11.00 11.13 -7.57
C LYS A 149 11.92 11.81 -8.63
#